data_a239d37be9f8074bf094bccea0071e6f
#
_entry.id   a239d37be9f8074bf094bccea0071e6f
#
_cell.length_a   1.000
_cell.length_b   1.000
_cell.length_c   1.000
_cell.angle_alpha   90.00
_cell.angle_beta   90.00
_cell.angle_gamma   90.00
#
_symmetry.space_group_name_H-M   'P 1'
#
loop_
_entity.id
_entity.type
_entity.pdbx_description
1 polymer ?
#
loop_
_entity_poly.entity_id
_entity_poly.type
_entity_poly.pdbx_seq_one_letter_code
_entity_poly.pdbx_strand_id
1 'polypeptide(L)'
;MLTPQEDFWKSQITESYAQDNSVFDEQLGLLAWERILSKIDKFDISSYLDCGSNIGRNITFLKKVLPTASANIVELAKGPLDKCLKDFQIDESFLGSIKDSRFDRKFDLVFTNGVLIHINPDDLLKSMSRMYEMSSRYILMGEYFNRTPVMINYRGENDRLFKRDFGKLFVENFDCNVLDYGFLWGHEFDTAGFDDITYWLFEKPDKT
;
A
#
# COMPACT_ATOMS: atom_id res chain seq x y z
N MET A 1 -6.16 -12.22 18.13
CA MET A 1 -4.86 -11.96 18.80
C MET A 1 -3.97 -11.31 17.76
N LEU A 2 -3.26 -10.23 18.12
CA LEU A 2 -2.31 -9.57 17.21
C LEU A 2 -1.14 -10.50 16.91
N THR A 3 -0.60 -10.45 15.70
CA THR A 3 0.68 -11.08 15.39
C THR A 3 1.84 -10.27 16.00
N PRO A 4 3.04 -10.86 16.18
CA PRO A 4 4.21 -10.11 16.65
C PRO A 4 4.55 -8.90 15.75
N GLN A 5 4.28 -9.00 14.44
CA GLN A 5 4.47 -7.90 13.48
C GLN A 5 3.45 -6.78 13.70
N GLU A 6 2.17 -7.12 13.88
CA GLU A 6 1.13 -6.13 14.17
C GLU A 6 1.37 -5.41 15.50
N ASP A 7 1.80 -6.14 16.54
CA ASP A 7 2.13 -5.57 17.85
C ASP A 7 3.34 -4.61 17.75
N PHE A 8 4.39 -5.03 17.04
CA PHE A 8 5.55 -4.20 16.76
C PHE A 8 5.14 -2.89 16.07
N TRP A 9 4.38 -2.96 14.98
CA TRP A 9 3.99 -1.78 14.23
C TRP A 9 3.07 -0.84 15.03
N LYS A 10 2.17 -1.38 15.84
CA LYS A 10 1.34 -0.57 16.76
C LYS A 10 2.17 0.15 17.82
N SER A 11 3.25 -0.46 18.29
CA SER A 11 4.12 0.12 19.35
C SER A 11 5.19 1.04 18.78
N GLN A 12 5.69 0.80 17.56
CA GLN A 12 6.78 1.54 16.94
C GLN A 12 6.34 2.82 16.22
N ILE A 13 5.06 2.97 15.91
CA ILE A 13 4.55 4.21 15.31
C ILE A 13 4.45 5.27 16.40
N THR A 14 5.64 5.73 16.83
CA THR A 14 5.83 6.86 17.73
C THR A 14 5.71 8.17 16.96
N GLU A 15 5.61 9.29 17.70
CA GLU A 15 5.65 10.63 17.08
C GLU A 15 6.92 10.84 16.23
N SER A 16 8.08 10.30 16.65
CA SER A 16 9.31 10.37 15.87
C SER A 16 9.20 9.66 14.53
N TYR A 17 8.64 8.45 14.48
CA TYR A 17 8.43 7.73 13.22
C TYR A 17 7.48 8.49 12.28
N ALA A 18 6.41 9.05 12.81
CA ALA A 18 5.48 9.88 12.03
C ALA A 18 6.19 11.15 11.51
N GLN A 19 7.09 11.73 12.30
CA GLN A 19 7.87 12.92 11.93
C GLN A 19 8.90 12.61 10.84
N ASP A 20 9.63 11.49 10.93
CA ASP A 20 10.56 11.02 9.89
C ASP A 20 9.85 10.81 8.54
N ASN A 21 8.61 10.32 8.56
CA ASN A 21 7.81 10.10 7.35
C ASN A 21 7.06 11.35 6.84
N SER A 22 7.14 12.47 7.53
CA SER A 22 6.47 13.72 7.14
C SER A 22 7.30 14.60 6.19
N VAL A 23 8.60 14.32 6.07
CA VAL A 23 9.50 15.04 5.15
C VAL A 23 9.69 14.18 3.90
N PHE A 24 9.22 14.66 2.77
CA PHE A 24 9.35 13.96 1.49
C PHE A 24 9.36 14.95 0.31
N ASP A 25 9.98 14.52 -0.79
CA ASP A 25 9.95 15.28 -2.04
C ASP A 25 8.61 15.04 -2.76
N GLU A 26 7.78 16.06 -2.78
CA GLU A 26 6.46 15.97 -3.38
C GLU A 26 6.52 15.83 -4.91
N GLN A 27 7.48 16.46 -5.59
CA GLN A 27 7.57 16.40 -7.05
C GLN A 27 7.99 15.00 -7.50
N LEU A 28 8.97 14.41 -6.82
CA LEU A 28 9.36 13.02 -7.08
C LEU A 28 8.24 12.03 -6.74
N GLY A 29 7.49 12.27 -5.68
CA GLY A 29 6.32 11.46 -5.34
C GLY A 29 5.23 11.50 -6.41
N LEU A 30 4.95 12.68 -6.95
CA LEU A 30 4.01 12.84 -8.08
C LEU A 30 4.52 12.10 -9.33
N LEU A 31 5.80 12.25 -9.67
CA LEU A 31 6.41 11.56 -10.80
C LEU A 31 6.34 10.04 -10.66
N ALA A 32 6.61 9.51 -9.45
CA ALA A 32 6.48 8.09 -9.16
C ALA A 32 5.06 7.58 -9.40
N TRP A 33 4.05 8.25 -8.85
CA TRP A 33 2.65 7.87 -9.03
C TRP A 33 2.16 8.02 -10.47
N GLU A 34 2.60 9.06 -11.19
CA GLU A 34 2.33 9.24 -12.61
C GLU A 34 2.89 8.06 -13.44
N ARG A 35 4.11 7.62 -13.12
CA ARG A 35 4.75 6.46 -13.75
C ARG A 35 4.00 5.17 -13.45
N ILE A 36 3.66 4.91 -12.18
CA ILE A 36 2.94 3.72 -11.74
C ILE A 36 1.58 3.61 -12.44
N LEU A 37 0.84 4.72 -12.55
CA LEU A 37 -0.51 4.74 -13.11
C LEU A 37 -0.55 5.01 -14.61
N SER A 38 0.61 5.01 -15.31
CA SER A 38 0.72 5.39 -16.73
C SER A 38 -0.02 4.47 -17.70
N LYS A 39 -0.38 3.25 -17.27
CA LYS A 39 -1.06 2.23 -18.10
C LYS A 39 -2.57 2.19 -17.91
N ILE A 40 -3.12 3.02 -17.05
CA ILE A 40 -4.57 3.10 -16.82
C ILE A 40 -5.07 4.52 -17.08
N ASP A 41 -6.34 4.62 -17.49
CA ASP A 41 -6.99 5.92 -17.57
C ASP A 41 -7.33 6.38 -16.15
N LYS A 42 -6.71 7.48 -15.74
CA LYS A 42 -6.93 8.06 -14.40
C LYS A 42 -8.37 8.53 -14.18
N PHE A 43 -9.11 8.83 -15.23
CA PHE A 43 -10.54 9.18 -15.16
C PHE A 43 -11.45 7.98 -14.83
N ASP A 44 -10.95 6.75 -15.02
CA ASP A 44 -11.65 5.53 -14.61
C ASP A 44 -11.57 5.24 -13.11
N ILE A 45 -10.78 6.04 -12.36
CA ILE A 45 -10.60 5.88 -10.91
C ILE A 45 -11.39 6.98 -10.19
N SER A 46 -12.53 6.61 -9.65
CA SER A 46 -13.38 7.47 -8.82
C SER A 46 -13.17 7.27 -7.32
N SER A 47 -12.50 6.17 -6.95
CA SER A 47 -12.21 5.82 -5.55
C SER A 47 -10.92 5.01 -5.43
N TYR A 48 -10.15 5.27 -4.38
CA TYR A 48 -9.02 4.42 -4.03
C TYR A 48 -9.00 4.07 -2.53
N LEU A 49 -8.39 2.93 -2.21
CA LEU A 49 -8.15 2.45 -0.85
C LEU A 49 -6.64 2.28 -0.63
N ASP A 50 -6.07 3.10 0.26
CA ASP A 50 -4.68 2.99 0.73
C ASP A 50 -4.62 2.03 1.92
N CYS A 51 -4.08 0.84 1.70
CA CYS A 51 -3.95 -0.20 2.71
C CYS A 51 -2.62 -0.08 3.44
N GLY A 52 -2.64 0.50 4.64
CA GLY A 52 -1.45 0.87 5.42
C GLY A 52 -1.03 2.31 5.15
N SER A 53 -2.01 3.22 5.29
CA SER A 53 -1.84 4.63 4.90
C SER A 53 -0.81 5.40 5.74
N ASN A 54 -0.44 4.91 6.91
CA ASN A 54 0.37 5.62 7.87
C ASN A 54 -0.18 7.06 8.07
N ILE A 55 0.65 8.09 7.97
CA ILE A 55 0.25 9.51 8.10
C ILE A 55 -0.29 10.13 6.80
N GLY A 56 -0.53 9.34 5.73
CA GLY A 56 -1.18 9.80 4.49
C GLY A 56 -0.22 10.36 3.43
N ARG A 57 1.05 9.95 3.40
CA ARG A 57 1.99 10.40 2.36
C ARG A 57 1.50 10.10 0.94
N ASN A 58 1.01 8.90 0.67
CA ASN A 58 0.47 8.54 -0.64
C ASN A 58 -0.77 9.38 -0.99
N ILE A 59 -1.59 9.71 0.00
CA ILE A 59 -2.79 10.54 -0.19
C ILE A 59 -2.41 11.95 -0.67
N THR A 60 -1.29 12.51 -0.17
CA THR A 60 -0.80 13.82 -0.63
C THR A 60 -0.55 13.83 -2.14
N PHE A 61 0.05 12.77 -2.67
CA PHE A 61 0.32 12.63 -4.09
C PHE A 61 -0.96 12.33 -4.89
N LEU A 62 -1.74 11.34 -4.44
CA LEU A 62 -2.92 10.87 -5.16
C LEU A 62 -4.02 11.93 -5.27
N LYS A 63 -4.16 12.83 -4.30
CA LYS A 63 -5.05 13.98 -4.43
C LYS A 63 -4.76 14.89 -5.63
N LYS A 64 -3.50 14.90 -6.10
CA LYS A 64 -3.09 15.67 -7.29
C LYS A 64 -3.13 14.85 -8.58
N VAL A 65 -2.77 13.56 -8.49
CA VAL A 65 -2.76 12.65 -9.64
C VAL A 65 -4.17 12.17 -10.00
N LEU A 66 -5.04 11.99 -8.99
CA LEU A 66 -6.44 11.54 -9.09
C LEU A 66 -7.37 12.55 -8.38
N PRO A 67 -7.50 13.79 -8.86
CA PRO A 67 -8.13 14.88 -8.11
C PRO A 67 -9.63 14.69 -7.86
N THR A 68 -10.29 13.82 -8.62
CA THR A 68 -11.73 13.51 -8.49
C THR A 68 -12.01 12.25 -7.70
N ALA A 69 -10.96 11.46 -7.40
CA ALA A 69 -11.13 10.19 -6.69
C ALA A 69 -11.27 10.40 -5.18
N SER A 70 -12.22 9.68 -4.57
CA SER A 70 -12.37 9.64 -3.12
C SER A 70 -11.27 8.81 -2.47
N ALA A 71 -10.71 9.35 -1.37
CA ALA A 71 -9.67 8.73 -0.59
C ALA A 71 -10.26 7.87 0.52
N ASN A 72 -9.83 6.63 0.63
CA ASN A 72 -10.24 5.71 1.68
C ASN A 72 -9.01 5.00 2.24
N ILE A 73 -9.02 4.61 3.51
CA ILE A 73 -7.81 4.11 4.18
C ILE A 73 -8.07 2.92 5.10
N VAL A 74 -7.07 2.05 5.17
CA VAL A 74 -6.89 1.06 6.24
C VAL A 74 -5.61 1.39 6.98
N GLU A 75 -5.66 1.55 8.28
CA GLU A 75 -4.48 1.80 9.09
C GLU A 75 -4.53 1.00 10.40
N LEU A 76 -3.40 0.35 10.72
CA LEU A 76 -3.29 -0.54 11.88
C LEU A 76 -3.24 0.23 13.20
N ALA A 77 -2.62 1.41 13.20
CA ALA A 77 -2.35 2.20 14.39
C ALA A 77 -3.24 3.45 14.48
N LYS A 78 -3.78 3.69 15.67
CA LYS A 78 -4.73 4.78 15.90
C LYS A 78 -4.14 6.16 15.66
N GLY A 79 -2.90 6.42 16.09
CA GLY A 79 -2.26 7.74 15.97
C GLY A 79 -2.14 8.22 14.51
N PRO A 80 -1.54 7.42 13.60
CA PRO A 80 -1.51 7.72 12.16
C PRO A 80 -2.89 7.86 11.54
N LEU A 81 -3.84 6.98 11.90
CA LEU A 81 -5.21 7.11 11.41
C LEU A 81 -5.83 8.46 11.80
N ASP A 82 -5.75 8.84 13.09
CA ASP A 82 -6.29 10.11 13.56
C ASP A 82 -5.64 11.31 12.84
N LYS A 83 -4.32 11.21 12.55
CA LYS A 83 -3.62 12.22 11.77
C LYS A 83 -4.14 12.31 10.33
N CYS A 84 -4.32 11.18 9.65
CA CYS A 84 -4.91 11.16 8.32
C CYS A 84 -6.31 11.79 8.30
N LEU A 85 -7.17 11.44 9.25
CA LEU A 85 -8.54 11.98 9.34
C LEU A 85 -8.56 13.48 9.65
N LYS A 86 -7.53 13.98 10.33
CA LYS A 86 -7.38 15.43 10.61
C LYS A 86 -6.89 16.21 9.40
N ASP A 87 -5.89 15.66 8.67
CA ASP A 87 -5.14 16.40 7.66
C ASP A 87 -5.75 16.24 6.25
N PHE A 88 -6.57 15.20 6.04
CA PHE A 88 -7.16 14.87 4.74
C PHE A 88 -8.66 14.65 4.82
N GLN A 89 -9.34 14.91 3.70
CA GLN A 89 -10.70 14.45 3.51
C GLN A 89 -10.64 12.96 3.16
N ILE A 90 -11.11 12.12 4.08
CA ILE A 90 -11.21 10.66 3.95
C ILE A 90 -12.69 10.29 4.00
N ASP A 91 -13.14 9.54 2.99
CA ASP A 91 -14.56 9.14 2.92
C ASP A 91 -14.84 7.97 3.86
N GLU A 92 -14.02 6.92 3.80
CA GLU A 92 -14.14 5.77 4.68
C GLU A 92 -12.78 5.36 5.24
N SER A 93 -12.77 4.88 6.47
CA SER A 93 -11.56 4.43 7.14
C SER A 93 -11.81 3.18 7.97
N PHE A 94 -10.79 2.35 8.09
CA PHE A 94 -10.80 1.17 8.97
C PHE A 94 -9.55 1.15 9.86
N LEU A 95 -9.77 1.12 11.19
CA LEU A 95 -8.70 0.94 12.16
C LEU A 95 -8.47 -0.55 12.40
N GLY A 96 -7.40 -1.10 11.86
CA GLY A 96 -7.05 -2.50 12.04
C GLY A 96 -6.19 -3.05 10.91
N SER A 97 -6.03 -4.37 10.91
CA SER A 97 -5.25 -5.10 9.90
C SER A 97 -6.00 -5.17 8.57
N ILE A 98 -5.24 -5.20 7.45
CA ILE A 98 -5.81 -5.37 6.10
C ILE A 98 -6.69 -6.63 6.04
N LYS A 99 -6.22 -7.77 6.58
CA LYS A 99 -6.95 -9.05 6.58
C LYS A 99 -8.32 -8.98 7.27
N ASP A 100 -8.50 -8.04 8.19
CA ASP A 100 -9.72 -7.89 9.00
C ASP A 100 -10.61 -6.73 8.54
N SER A 101 -10.13 -5.90 7.58
CA SER A 101 -10.84 -4.72 7.12
C SER A 101 -12.20 -5.06 6.50
N ARG A 102 -13.17 -4.14 6.68
CA ARG A 102 -14.55 -4.30 6.21
C ARG A 102 -15.07 -2.98 5.66
N PHE A 103 -15.62 -3.05 4.46
CA PHE A 103 -16.29 -1.94 3.79
C PHE A 103 -17.53 -2.50 3.08
N ASP A 104 -18.60 -1.71 2.98
CA ASP A 104 -19.85 -2.12 2.32
C ASP A 104 -19.80 -1.92 0.80
N ARG A 105 -18.72 -1.34 0.29
CA ARG A 105 -18.47 -1.12 -1.15
C ARG A 105 -17.10 -1.61 -1.57
N LYS A 106 -16.84 -1.58 -2.88
CA LYS A 106 -15.54 -1.79 -3.49
C LYS A 106 -14.95 -0.47 -3.98
N PHE A 107 -13.63 -0.47 -4.18
CA PHE A 107 -12.86 0.68 -4.62
C PHE A 107 -12.22 0.39 -5.99
N ASP A 108 -12.13 1.39 -6.85
CA ASP A 108 -11.60 1.20 -8.20
C ASP A 108 -10.11 0.85 -8.18
N LEU A 109 -9.36 1.42 -7.26
CA LEU A 109 -7.96 1.09 -7.00
C LEU A 109 -7.76 0.73 -5.52
N VAL A 110 -7.25 -0.48 -5.25
CA VAL A 110 -6.80 -0.90 -3.91
C VAL A 110 -5.30 -1.10 -3.94
N PHE A 111 -4.55 -0.48 -3.02
CA PHE A 111 -3.11 -0.57 -3.09
C PHE A 111 -2.41 -0.66 -1.73
N THR A 112 -1.15 -1.13 -1.78
CA THR A 112 -0.16 -1.05 -0.71
C THR A 112 1.13 -0.42 -1.25
N ASN A 113 1.86 0.27 -0.38
CA ASN A 113 3.20 0.77 -0.68
C ASN A 113 4.11 0.62 0.53
N GLY A 114 4.99 -0.39 0.52
CA GLY A 114 5.88 -0.74 1.63
C GLY A 114 5.14 -1.30 2.85
N VAL A 115 4.10 -2.10 2.66
CA VAL A 115 3.24 -2.64 3.73
C VAL A 115 3.29 -4.16 3.80
N LEU A 116 3.12 -4.85 2.66
CA LEU A 116 3.10 -6.32 2.63
C LEU A 116 4.42 -6.94 3.11
N ILE A 117 5.52 -6.20 2.94
CA ILE A 117 6.85 -6.56 3.47
C ILE A 117 6.88 -6.69 5.00
N HIS A 118 5.89 -6.14 5.71
CA HIS A 118 5.79 -6.14 7.16
C HIS A 118 4.70 -7.07 7.70
N ILE A 119 3.95 -7.71 6.82
CA ILE A 119 2.88 -8.63 7.22
C ILE A 119 3.47 -10.01 7.54
N ASN A 120 2.96 -10.63 8.62
CA ASN A 120 3.28 -12.01 8.96
C ASN A 120 3.06 -12.92 7.74
N PRO A 121 4.02 -13.78 7.38
CA PRO A 121 3.88 -14.70 6.24
C PRO A 121 2.60 -15.54 6.24
N ASP A 122 2.10 -15.96 7.41
CA ASP A 122 0.88 -16.76 7.55
C ASP A 122 -0.42 -15.95 7.27
N ASP A 123 -0.34 -14.62 7.37
CA ASP A 123 -1.46 -13.71 7.12
C ASP A 123 -1.40 -13.01 5.75
N LEU A 124 -0.29 -13.19 5.02
CA LEU A 124 -0.05 -12.47 3.78
C LEU A 124 -1.11 -12.77 2.72
N LEU A 125 -1.41 -14.05 2.45
CA LEU A 125 -2.44 -14.43 1.48
C LEU A 125 -3.84 -13.96 1.89
N LYS A 126 -4.15 -13.94 3.18
CA LYS A 126 -5.42 -13.40 3.67
C LYS A 126 -5.52 -11.89 3.42
N SER A 127 -4.42 -11.17 3.63
CA SER A 127 -4.35 -9.73 3.36
C SER A 127 -4.51 -9.44 1.86
N MET A 128 -3.81 -10.20 1.00
CA MET A 128 -3.95 -10.10 -0.46
C MET A 128 -5.37 -10.45 -0.92
N SER A 129 -6.00 -11.51 -0.35
CA SER A 129 -7.38 -11.87 -0.64
C SER A 129 -8.34 -10.74 -0.28
N ARG A 130 -8.12 -10.10 0.86
CA ARG A 130 -8.94 -8.96 1.27
C ARG A 130 -8.76 -7.76 0.32
N MET A 131 -7.54 -7.44 -0.09
CA MET A 131 -7.28 -6.40 -1.09
C MET A 131 -8.02 -6.72 -2.41
N TYR A 132 -7.93 -7.98 -2.87
CA TYR A 132 -8.62 -8.44 -4.07
C TYR A 132 -10.15 -8.31 -3.94
N GLU A 133 -10.74 -8.71 -2.81
CA GLU A 133 -12.18 -8.62 -2.55
C GLU A 133 -12.68 -7.16 -2.52
N MET A 134 -11.91 -6.25 -1.93
CA MET A 134 -12.23 -4.83 -1.81
C MET A 134 -12.05 -4.06 -3.13
N SER A 135 -11.28 -4.60 -4.10
CA SER A 135 -11.11 -3.97 -5.40
C SER A 135 -12.31 -4.28 -6.32
N SER A 136 -12.80 -3.25 -7.02
CA SER A 136 -13.71 -3.40 -8.15
C SER A 136 -12.95 -3.69 -9.45
N ARG A 137 -11.73 -3.11 -9.62
CA ARG A 137 -10.98 -3.21 -10.87
C ARG A 137 -9.46 -3.34 -10.68
N TYR A 138 -8.78 -2.36 -10.11
CA TYR A 138 -7.32 -2.33 -10.07
C TYR A 138 -6.76 -2.69 -8.70
N ILE A 139 -5.66 -3.43 -8.70
CA ILE A 139 -4.85 -3.71 -7.50
C ILE A 139 -3.40 -3.31 -7.80
N LEU A 140 -2.80 -2.58 -6.88
CA LEU A 140 -1.40 -2.18 -6.95
C LEU A 140 -0.65 -2.62 -5.70
N MET A 141 0.50 -3.22 -5.90
CA MET A 141 1.43 -3.52 -4.80
C MET A 141 2.79 -2.89 -5.11
N GLY A 142 3.27 -2.01 -4.24
CA GLY A 142 4.60 -1.43 -4.26
C GLY A 142 5.41 -1.96 -3.08
N GLU A 143 6.32 -2.93 -3.31
CA GLU A 143 6.96 -3.68 -2.23
C GLU A 143 8.43 -4.02 -2.55
N TYR A 144 9.21 -4.45 -1.56
CA TYR A 144 10.57 -4.90 -1.79
C TYR A 144 10.62 -6.29 -2.42
N PHE A 145 11.13 -6.34 -3.65
CA PHE A 145 11.28 -7.60 -4.38
C PHE A 145 12.46 -8.44 -3.90
N ASN A 146 12.26 -9.75 -3.86
CA ASN A 146 13.31 -10.75 -3.94
C ASN A 146 12.78 -12.01 -4.59
N ARG A 147 13.57 -12.64 -5.45
CA ARG A 147 13.14 -13.84 -6.20
C ARG A 147 12.77 -15.01 -5.31
N THR A 148 13.46 -15.15 -4.20
CA THR A 148 13.18 -16.16 -3.16
C THR A 148 12.83 -15.45 -1.87
N PRO A 149 11.86 -15.94 -1.08
CA PRO A 149 11.52 -15.32 0.19
C PRO A 149 12.75 -15.20 1.10
N VAL A 150 13.00 -14.00 1.60
CA VAL A 150 14.06 -13.72 2.57
C VAL A 150 13.52 -12.82 3.68
N MET A 151 14.07 -13.02 4.86
CA MET A 151 13.80 -12.22 6.05
C MET A 151 15.00 -11.31 6.28
N ILE A 152 14.73 -10.02 6.47
CA ILE A 152 15.77 -8.99 6.65
C ILE A 152 15.71 -8.47 8.08
N ASN A 153 16.89 -8.29 8.71
CA ASN A 153 16.94 -7.59 9.99
C ASN A 153 16.48 -6.14 9.79
N TYR A 154 15.47 -5.75 10.54
CA TYR A 154 14.90 -4.42 10.47
C TYR A 154 14.78 -3.82 11.87
N ARG A 155 15.45 -2.68 12.11
CA ARG A 155 15.49 -2.00 13.41
C ARG A 155 15.89 -2.90 14.59
N GLY A 156 16.83 -3.83 14.34
CA GLY A 156 17.33 -4.78 15.34
C GLY A 156 16.51 -6.06 15.50
N GLU A 157 15.37 -6.16 14.82
CA GLU A 157 14.48 -7.32 14.86
C GLU A 157 14.60 -8.16 13.57
N ASN A 158 14.55 -9.48 13.69
CA ASN A 158 14.79 -10.38 12.56
C ASN A 158 13.54 -10.75 11.75
N ASP A 159 12.35 -10.58 12.29
CA ASP A 159 11.09 -11.04 11.70
C ASP A 159 10.10 -9.89 11.42
N ARG A 160 10.62 -8.72 11.03
CA ARG A 160 9.81 -7.52 10.81
C ARG A 160 9.79 -7.04 9.35
N LEU A 161 10.71 -7.56 8.52
CA LEU A 161 10.76 -7.21 7.11
C LEU A 161 11.02 -8.45 6.26
N PHE A 162 10.13 -8.70 5.29
CA PHE A 162 10.18 -9.84 4.40
C PHE A 162 10.21 -9.36 2.95
N LYS A 163 11.27 -9.72 2.20
CA LYS A 163 11.32 -9.49 0.75
C LYS A 163 10.93 -10.77 0.01
N ARG A 164 10.14 -10.66 -1.03
CA ARG A 164 9.69 -11.78 -1.87
C ARG A 164 9.16 -11.32 -3.22
N ASP A 165 8.84 -12.23 -4.10
CA ASP A 165 8.11 -11.96 -5.32
C ASP A 165 6.60 -11.91 -5.03
N PHE A 166 6.13 -10.73 -4.59
CA PHE A 166 4.72 -10.49 -4.26
C PHE A 166 3.84 -10.58 -5.51
N GLY A 167 4.35 -10.12 -6.68
CA GLY A 167 3.62 -10.19 -7.93
C GLY A 167 3.35 -11.63 -8.35
N LYS A 168 4.37 -12.50 -8.31
CA LYS A 168 4.20 -13.93 -8.57
C LYS A 168 3.18 -14.55 -7.62
N LEU A 169 3.32 -14.29 -6.33
CA LEU A 169 2.39 -14.82 -5.32
C LEU A 169 0.95 -14.40 -5.61
N PHE A 170 0.74 -13.17 -6.10
CA PHE A 170 -0.57 -12.66 -6.41
C PHE A 170 -1.19 -13.36 -7.64
N VAL A 171 -0.47 -13.44 -8.77
CA VAL A 171 -0.99 -14.06 -9.99
C VAL A 171 -1.19 -15.58 -9.87
N GLU A 172 -0.50 -16.25 -8.97
CA GLU A 172 -0.69 -17.67 -8.68
C GLU A 172 -1.96 -17.95 -7.86
N ASN A 173 -2.53 -16.94 -7.17
CA ASN A 173 -3.66 -17.13 -6.24
C ASN A 173 -4.92 -16.36 -6.64
N PHE A 174 -4.84 -15.37 -7.53
CA PHE A 174 -5.97 -14.52 -7.90
C PHE A 174 -6.08 -14.37 -9.41
N ASP A 175 -7.33 -14.39 -9.91
CA ASP A 175 -7.61 -14.18 -11.33
C ASP A 175 -7.46 -12.70 -11.68
N CYS A 176 -6.39 -12.37 -12.41
CA CYS A 176 -6.07 -11.00 -12.79
C CYS A 176 -5.15 -10.95 -14.00
N ASN A 177 -5.20 -9.83 -14.72
CA ASN A 177 -4.25 -9.48 -15.77
C ASN A 177 -3.14 -8.59 -15.19
N VAL A 178 -1.89 -8.86 -15.55
CA VAL A 178 -0.78 -7.95 -15.24
C VAL A 178 -0.80 -6.82 -16.26
N LEU A 179 -1.11 -5.60 -15.83
CA LEU A 179 -1.10 -4.42 -16.71
C LEU A 179 0.28 -3.80 -16.83
N ASP A 180 0.99 -3.71 -15.70
CA ASP A 180 2.33 -3.14 -15.65
C ASP A 180 3.10 -3.66 -14.44
N TYR A 181 4.41 -3.57 -14.52
CA TYR A 181 5.32 -3.73 -13.39
C TYR A 181 6.59 -2.93 -13.65
N GLY A 182 7.26 -2.52 -12.59
CA GLY A 182 8.48 -1.75 -12.72
C GLY A 182 9.21 -1.57 -11.40
N PHE A 183 10.30 -0.84 -11.48
CA PHE A 183 11.18 -0.57 -10.37
C PHE A 183 11.39 0.93 -10.20
N LEU A 184 11.23 1.42 -8.99
CA LEU A 184 11.55 2.77 -8.58
C LEU A 184 12.86 2.72 -7.80
N TRP A 185 13.91 3.22 -8.41
CA TRP A 185 15.26 3.18 -7.85
C TRP A 185 15.39 4.15 -6.68
N GLY A 186 15.76 3.64 -5.51
CA GLY A 186 15.85 4.42 -4.29
C GLY A 186 16.78 5.62 -4.40
N HIS A 187 17.91 5.49 -5.13
CA HIS A 187 18.80 6.63 -5.38
C HIS A 187 18.09 7.86 -5.99
N GLU A 188 17.00 7.66 -6.73
CA GLU A 188 16.20 8.74 -7.33
C GLU A 188 14.96 9.07 -6.51
N PHE A 189 14.30 8.06 -5.92
CA PHE A 189 12.95 8.17 -5.37
C PHE A 189 12.85 7.98 -3.84
N ASP A 190 13.92 7.74 -3.10
CA ASP A 190 13.90 7.48 -1.66
C ASP A 190 13.28 8.63 -0.86
N THR A 191 13.61 9.87 -1.21
CA THR A 191 13.05 11.08 -0.59
C THR A 191 11.56 11.26 -0.81
N ALA A 192 10.99 10.57 -1.79
CA ALA A 192 9.55 10.47 -2.01
C ALA A 192 8.91 9.27 -1.30
N GLY A 193 9.72 8.41 -0.68
CA GLY A 193 9.30 7.21 0.02
C GLY A 193 9.11 5.99 -0.86
N PHE A 194 9.85 5.93 -1.97
CA PHE A 194 9.92 4.77 -2.87
C PHE A 194 11.36 4.24 -2.91
N ASP A 195 11.84 3.75 -1.78
CA ASP A 195 13.18 3.22 -1.60
C ASP A 195 13.29 1.81 -2.21
N ASP A 196 13.86 1.71 -3.43
CA ASP A 196 14.00 0.45 -4.17
C ASP A 196 12.70 -0.36 -4.27
N ILE A 197 11.59 0.31 -4.48
CA ILE A 197 10.27 -0.32 -4.59
C ILE A 197 10.10 -0.96 -5.97
N THR A 198 9.74 -2.23 -6.00
CA THR A 198 9.16 -2.88 -7.17
C THR A 198 7.64 -2.76 -7.09
N TYR A 199 7.00 -2.26 -8.16
CA TYR A 199 5.55 -2.21 -8.22
C TYR A 199 4.99 -3.22 -9.23
N TRP A 200 3.79 -3.72 -8.95
CA TRP A 200 2.97 -4.54 -9.83
C TRP A 200 1.56 -3.99 -9.86
N LEU A 201 1.07 -3.70 -11.05
CA LEU A 201 -0.29 -3.20 -11.30
C LEU A 201 -1.10 -4.29 -12.00
N PHE A 202 -2.21 -4.65 -11.40
CA PHE A 202 -3.12 -5.69 -11.88
C PHE A 202 -4.50 -5.13 -12.18
N GLU A 203 -5.18 -5.74 -13.15
CA GLU A 203 -6.58 -5.53 -13.44
C GLU A 203 -7.35 -6.82 -13.26
N LYS A 204 -8.47 -6.75 -12.59
CA LYS A 204 -9.39 -7.88 -12.48
C LYS A 204 -10.08 -8.10 -13.82
N PRO A 205 -10.35 -9.35 -14.22
CA PRO A 205 -11.13 -9.60 -15.43
C PRO A 205 -12.53 -8.98 -15.30
N ASP A 206 -13.05 -8.49 -16.42
CA ASP A 206 -14.44 -8.04 -16.48
C ASP A 206 -15.36 -9.17 -16.04
N LYS A 207 -16.28 -8.87 -15.15
CA LYS A 207 -17.33 -9.84 -14.84
C LYS A 207 -18.27 -9.95 -16.04
N THR A 208 -18.06 -11.00 -16.86
CA THR A 208 -19.03 -11.38 -17.88
C THR A 208 -20.37 -11.80 -17.25
#